data_ed6dc4d49d06959a37c328504d766783
#
_entry.id   ed6dc4d49d06959a37c328504d766783
#
_cell.length_a   1.000
_cell.length_b   1.000
_cell.length_c   1.000
_cell.angle_alpha   90.00
_cell.angle_beta   90.00
_cell.angle_gamma   90.00
#
_symmetry.space_group_name_H-M   'P 1'
#
loop_
_entity.id
_entity.type
_entity.pdbx_description
1 polymer ?
#
loop_
_entity_poly.entity_id
_entity_poly.type
_entity_poly.pdbx_seq_one_letter_code
_entity_poly.pdbx_strand_id
1 'polypeptide(L)'
;MKAGDCLICRDKLEIKDKKLNIVVDATKDLLVNVLKFKPFLVKPNNHEIGEIFGVELKTRSEVVPYAKKMQEMGAKNVLVSMAGEGAVFVGENGEVYESEAPKGKLVNSTGAGDSMVAGFLAGYIEKQDFMYALKMGLSAGSASAFSENLATKEEILNVFKTI
;
A
#
# COMPACT_ATOMS: atom_id res chain seq x y z
N MET A 1 -18.61 2.26 10.99
CA MET A 1 -18.23 0.89 11.42
C MET A 1 -17.77 0.97 12.87
N LYS A 2 -18.38 0.23 13.79
CA LYS A 2 -17.94 0.22 15.20
C LYS A 2 -16.69 -0.67 15.29
N ALA A 3 -15.77 -0.36 16.22
CA ALA A 3 -14.51 -1.11 16.43
C ALA A 3 -14.68 -2.65 16.61
N GLY A 4 -15.91 -3.12 16.80
CA GLY A 4 -16.25 -4.55 16.89
C GLY A 4 -16.49 -5.26 15.55
N ASP A 5 -16.52 -4.54 14.44
CA ASP A 5 -16.82 -5.13 13.12
C ASP A 5 -15.55 -5.45 12.29
N CYS A 6 -14.37 -5.17 12.85
CA CYS A 6 -13.12 -5.54 12.22
C CYS A 6 -12.84 -7.04 12.45
N LEU A 7 -12.80 -7.85 11.40
CA LEU A 7 -12.44 -9.29 11.46
C LEU A 7 -11.16 -9.55 12.27
N ILE A 8 -10.15 -8.69 12.14
CA ILE A 8 -8.88 -8.79 12.88
C ILE A 8 -9.08 -8.53 14.38
N CYS A 9 -10.05 -7.69 14.76
CA CYS A 9 -10.33 -7.36 16.16
C CYS A 9 -11.22 -8.42 16.83
N ARG A 10 -12.06 -9.11 16.06
CA ARG A 10 -13.07 -10.05 16.56
C ARG A 10 -12.50 -11.45 16.82
N ASP A 11 -11.57 -11.92 15.96
CA ASP A 11 -11.09 -13.29 15.96
C ASP A 11 -9.59 -13.40 16.30
N LYS A 12 -9.16 -12.70 17.35
CA LYS A 12 -7.79 -12.73 17.87
C LYS A 12 -7.21 -14.13 18.08
N LEU A 13 -8.06 -15.13 18.24
CA LEU A 13 -7.68 -16.51 18.57
C LEU A 13 -7.44 -17.37 17.31
N GLU A 14 -8.18 -17.18 16.24
CA GLU A 14 -8.10 -18.05 15.06
C GLU A 14 -6.92 -17.72 14.11
N ILE A 15 -6.44 -16.47 14.11
CA ILE A 15 -5.37 -16.01 13.21
C ILE A 15 -3.99 -16.14 13.86
N LYS A 16 -3.91 -16.13 15.19
CA LYS A 16 -2.65 -16.03 15.96
C LYS A 16 -1.69 -17.18 15.73
N ASP A 17 -2.21 -18.37 15.43
CA ASP A 17 -1.41 -19.60 15.21
C ASP A 17 -1.13 -19.89 13.74
N LYS A 18 -1.69 -19.10 12.83
CA LYS A 18 -1.42 -19.20 11.40
C LYS A 18 -0.37 -18.15 11.02
N LYS A 19 0.72 -18.58 10.41
CA LYS A 19 1.74 -17.70 9.83
C LYS A 19 1.16 -16.98 8.60
N LEU A 20 0.26 -16.04 8.80
CA LEU A 20 -0.40 -15.28 7.75
C LEU A 20 0.24 -13.90 7.61
N ASN A 21 0.41 -13.47 6.38
CA ASN A 21 0.75 -12.08 6.06
C ASN A 21 -0.55 -11.25 6.06
N ILE A 22 -0.81 -10.52 7.15
CA ILE A 22 -1.99 -9.66 7.26
C ILE A 22 -1.71 -8.34 6.56
N VAL A 23 -2.56 -8.01 5.60
CA VAL A 23 -2.50 -6.75 4.86
C VAL A 23 -3.71 -5.89 5.23
N VAL A 24 -3.46 -4.62 5.50
CA VAL A 24 -4.51 -3.69 5.91
C VAL A 24 -4.50 -2.47 5.01
N ASP A 25 -5.61 -2.24 4.33
CA ASP A 25 -5.96 -1.00 3.66
C ASP A 25 -7.13 -0.37 4.42
N ALA A 26 -6.83 0.57 5.29
CA ALA A 26 -7.79 1.23 6.16
C ALA A 26 -7.36 2.69 6.38
N THR A 27 -8.31 3.53 6.79
CA THR A 27 -8.08 4.97 6.94
C THR A 27 -8.12 5.40 8.40
N LYS A 28 -7.40 6.47 8.74
CA LYS A 28 -7.50 7.19 10.03
C LYS A 28 -7.33 6.28 11.25
N ASP A 29 -8.25 6.40 12.20
CA ASP A 29 -8.22 5.67 13.47
C ASP A 29 -8.24 4.14 13.26
N LEU A 30 -8.88 3.64 12.21
CA LEU A 30 -8.91 2.21 11.92
C LEU A 30 -7.52 1.70 11.58
N LEU A 31 -6.76 2.46 10.78
CA LEU A 31 -5.38 2.13 10.45
C LEU A 31 -4.50 2.13 11.70
N VAL A 32 -4.56 3.21 12.50
CA VAL A 32 -3.77 3.33 13.75
C VAL A 32 -4.09 2.18 14.71
N ASN A 33 -5.37 1.84 14.87
CA ASN A 33 -5.80 0.78 15.79
C ASN A 33 -5.31 -0.62 15.43
N VAL A 34 -5.00 -0.89 14.15
CA VAL A 34 -4.51 -2.20 13.72
C VAL A 34 -2.99 -2.34 13.80
N LEU A 35 -2.23 -1.25 13.90
CA LEU A 35 -0.76 -1.28 13.96
C LEU A 35 -0.24 -2.12 15.14
N LYS A 36 -0.91 -2.09 16.29
CA LYS A 36 -0.57 -2.91 17.46
C LYS A 36 -0.59 -4.43 17.19
N PHE A 37 -1.23 -4.88 16.11
CA PHE A 37 -1.26 -6.29 15.69
C PHE A 37 -0.13 -6.65 14.73
N LYS A 38 0.75 -5.71 14.43
CA LYS A 38 1.94 -5.87 13.57
C LYS A 38 1.59 -6.43 12.19
N PRO A 39 0.71 -5.74 11.42
CA PRO A 39 0.38 -6.18 10.07
C PRO A 39 1.63 -6.28 9.20
N PHE A 40 1.63 -7.27 8.29
CA PHE A 40 2.71 -7.44 7.30
C PHE A 40 2.83 -6.23 6.38
N LEU A 41 1.70 -5.70 5.93
CA LEU A 41 1.65 -4.53 5.05
C LEU A 41 0.48 -3.63 5.44
N VAL A 42 0.73 -2.32 5.47
CA VAL A 42 -0.31 -1.30 5.46
C VAL A 42 -0.13 -0.41 4.23
N LYS A 43 -1.25 0.05 3.64
CA LYS A 43 -1.22 0.95 2.48
C LYS A 43 -2.04 2.23 2.71
N PRO A 44 -1.53 3.21 3.42
CA PRO A 44 -2.09 4.56 3.40
C PRO A 44 -1.71 5.31 2.11
N ASN A 45 -2.43 6.40 1.82
CA ASN A 45 -1.94 7.43 0.91
C ASN A 45 -1.25 8.57 1.70
N ASN A 46 -0.60 9.50 0.98
CA ASN A 46 0.10 10.62 1.62
C ASN A 46 -0.82 11.53 2.44
N HIS A 47 -2.08 11.70 2.05
CA HIS A 47 -3.05 12.51 2.80
C HIS A 47 -3.45 11.82 4.09
N GLU A 48 -3.69 10.50 4.06
CA GLU A 48 -4.03 9.71 5.24
C GLU A 48 -2.90 9.69 6.28
N ILE A 49 -1.65 9.56 5.84
CA ILE A 49 -0.50 9.72 6.74
C ILE A 49 -0.45 11.15 7.28
N GLY A 50 -0.63 12.14 6.42
CA GLY A 50 -0.67 13.54 6.82
C GLY A 50 -1.71 13.81 7.90
N GLU A 51 -2.92 13.27 7.76
CA GLU A 51 -3.98 13.38 8.78
C GLU A 51 -3.60 12.71 10.11
N ILE A 52 -2.98 11.53 10.08
CA ILE A 52 -2.55 10.82 11.30
C ILE A 52 -1.51 11.62 12.09
N PHE A 53 -0.58 12.28 11.40
CA PHE A 53 0.53 13.00 12.05
C PHE A 53 0.34 14.53 12.09
N GLY A 54 -0.78 15.07 11.60
CA GLY A 54 -1.09 16.50 11.61
C GLY A 54 -0.18 17.32 10.69
N VAL A 55 0.21 16.78 9.52
CA VAL A 55 1.12 17.40 8.55
C VAL A 55 0.60 17.27 7.14
N GLU A 56 1.05 18.14 6.23
CA GLU A 56 0.82 18.03 4.80
C GLU A 56 2.07 17.43 4.14
N LEU A 57 1.89 16.35 3.34
CA LEU A 57 2.97 15.62 2.68
C LEU A 57 2.73 15.64 1.17
N LYS A 58 3.64 16.26 0.43
CA LYS A 58 3.53 16.47 -1.02
C LYS A 58 4.53 15.65 -1.83
N THR A 59 5.71 15.42 -1.29
CA THR A 59 6.80 14.75 -1.97
C THR A 59 7.11 13.39 -1.36
N ARG A 60 7.70 12.49 -2.15
CA ARG A 60 8.12 11.17 -1.68
C ARG A 60 9.10 11.26 -0.49
N SER A 61 10.06 12.17 -0.56
CA SER A 61 11.03 12.38 0.51
C SER A 61 10.40 12.83 1.84
N GLU A 62 9.32 13.63 1.79
CA GLU A 62 8.58 14.04 2.99
C GLU A 62 7.81 12.88 3.62
N VAL A 63 7.39 11.91 2.84
CA VAL A 63 6.62 10.74 3.30
C VAL A 63 7.47 9.74 4.07
N VAL A 64 8.73 9.53 3.66
CA VAL A 64 9.63 8.50 4.23
C VAL A 64 9.72 8.55 5.76
N PRO A 65 9.96 9.70 6.44
CA PRO A 65 10.05 9.75 7.88
C PRO A 65 8.76 9.30 8.59
N TYR A 66 7.60 9.61 8.01
CA TYR A 66 6.31 9.26 8.60
C TYR A 66 5.93 7.80 8.35
N ALA A 67 6.31 7.25 7.21
CA ALA A 67 6.20 5.82 6.95
C ALA A 67 7.05 5.00 7.96
N LYS A 68 8.26 5.48 8.30
CA LYS A 68 9.08 4.89 9.37
C LYS A 68 8.43 4.99 10.75
N LYS A 69 7.80 6.12 11.07
CA LYS A 69 7.02 6.24 12.32
C LYS A 69 5.87 5.24 12.38
N MET A 70 5.21 4.95 11.26
CA MET A 70 4.18 3.89 11.23
C MET A 70 4.78 2.50 11.50
N GLN A 71 6.02 2.23 11.09
CA GLN A 71 6.71 1.01 11.46
C GLN A 71 7.01 0.97 12.97
N GLU A 72 7.45 2.08 13.56
CA GLU A 72 7.64 2.20 15.01
C GLU A 72 6.34 1.95 15.78
N MET A 73 5.18 2.34 15.21
CA MET A 73 3.86 2.06 15.76
C MET A 73 3.41 0.60 15.56
N GLY A 74 4.11 -0.18 14.73
CA GLY A 74 3.89 -1.63 14.62
C GLY A 74 3.75 -2.21 13.22
N ALA A 75 3.57 -1.43 12.15
CA ALA A 75 3.55 -1.96 10.79
C ALA A 75 4.90 -2.59 10.44
N LYS A 76 4.92 -3.76 9.81
CA LYS A 76 6.17 -4.33 9.31
C LYS A 76 6.64 -3.62 8.04
N ASN A 77 5.74 -3.49 7.09
CA ASN A 77 5.98 -2.83 5.81
C ASN A 77 4.93 -1.75 5.58
N VAL A 78 5.34 -0.63 5.00
CA VAL A 78 4.45 0.50 4.69
C VAL A 78 4.58 0.85 3.21
N LEU A 79 3.47 0.74 2.48
CA LEU A 79 3.35 1.15 1.08
C LEU A 79 2.52 2.43 1.03
N VAL A 80 3.11 3.54 0.63
CA VAL A 80 2.41 4.83 0.54
C VAL A 80 2.12 5.17 -0.91
N SER A 81 0.84 5.27 -1.25
CA SER A 81 0.42 5.74 -2.57
C SER A 81 0.35 7.27 -2.61
N MET A 82 0.83 7.86 -3.71
CA MET A 82 0.91 9.32 -3.87
C MET A 82 0.35 9.80 -5.21
N ALA A 83 -0.64 9.09 -5.73
CA ALA A 83 -1.27 9.40 -7.01
C ALA A 83 -0.21 9.67 -8.12
N GLY A 84 -0.25 10.86 -8.76
CA GLY A 84 0.68 11.25 -9.82
C GLY A 84 2.16 11.34 -9.40
N GLU A 85 2.46 11.42 -8.09
CA GLU A 85 3.82 11.40 -7.56
C GLU A 85 4.40 9.99 -7.43
N GLY A 86 3.58 8.96 -7.63
CA GLY A 86 4.01 7.56 -7.56
C GLY A 86 3.81 6.93 -6.18
N ALA A 87 4.84 6.31 -5.64
CA ALA A 87 4.75 5.64 -4.34
C ALA A 87 6.08 5.55 -3.62
N VAL A 88 5.97 5.35 -2.31
CA VAL A 88 7.07 5.04 -1.39
C VAL A 88 6.78 3.72 -0.71
N PHE A 89 7.78 2.87 -0.61
CA PHE A 89 7.72 1.66 0.19
C PHE A 89 8.84 1.67 1.24
N VAL A 90 8.49 1.35 2.48
CA VAL A 90 9.44 1.19 3.58
C VAL A 90 9.30 -0.24 4.11
N GLY A 91 10.36 -1.03 3.92
CA GLY A 91 10.43 -2.45 4.30
C GLY A 91 10.84 -2.68 5.74
N GLU A 92 10.46 -3.82 6.31
CA GLU A 92 10.82 -4.23 7.69
C GLU A 92 12.34 -4.38 7.90
N ASN A 93 13.11 -4.52 6.83
CA ASN A 93 14.58 -4.53 6.83
C ASN A 93 15.22 -3.12 6.84
N GLY A 94 14.40 -2.06 6.87
CA GLY A 94 14.83 -0.66 6.84
C GLY A 94 15.09 -0.11 5.43
N GLU A 95 14.92 -0.92 4.39
CA GLU A 95 15.05 -0.47 3.00
C GLU A 95 13.91 0.48 2.63
N VAL A 96 14.25 1.49 1.82
CA VAL A 96 13.30 2.46 1.28
C VAL A 96 13.38 2.40 -0.24
N TYR A 97 12.26 2.16 -0.88
CA TYR A 97 12.11 2.21 -2.32
C TYR A 97 11.12 3.30 -2.72
N GLU A 98 11.49 4.08 -3.70
CA GLU A 98 10.66 5.14 -4.28
C GLU A 98 10.51 4.88 -5.78
N SER A 99 9.33 5.15 -6.30
CA SER A 99 9.08 5.08 -7.74
C SER A 99 8.12 6.18 -8.17
N GLU A 100 8.40 6.78 -9.31
CA GLU A 100 7.48 7.70 -9.97
C GLU A 100 6.23 6.96 -10.47
N ALA A 101 5.14 7.70 -10.62
CA ALA A 101 3.95 7.14 -11.25
C ALA A 101 4.22 6.86 -12.74
N PRO A 102 3.76 5.72 -13.27
CA PRO A 102 3.70 5.49 -14.70
C PRO A 102 2.91 6.61 -15.41
N LYS A 103 3.37 7.00 -16.60
CA LYS A 103 2.70 8.03 -17.39
C LYS A 103 1.49 7.45 -18.12
N GLY A 104 0.34 8.10 -17.99
CA GLY A 104 -0.89 7.72 -18.67
C GLY A 104 -2.00 8.74 -18.44
N LYS A 105 -3.11 8.55 -19.14
CA LYS A 105 -4.30 9.40 -19.00
C LYS A 105 -5.19 8.83 -17.90
N LEU A 106 -5.42 9.60 -16.85
CA LEU A 106 -6.39 9.24 -15.82
C LEU A 106 -7.80 9.15 -16.41
N VAL A 107 -8.44 8.00 -16.25
CA VAL A 107 -9.81 7.73 -16.68
C VAL A 107 -10.70 7.51 -15.44
N ASN A 108 -10.33 6.62 -14.54
CA ASN A 108 -11.09 6.29 -13.34
C ASN A 108 -10.16 5.84 -12.21
N SER A 109 -10.12 6.59 -11.12
CA SER A 109 -9.25 6.24 -9.96
C SER A 109 -9.90 5.23 -8.99
N THR A 110 -11.16 4.85 -9.20
CA THR A 110 -11.87 3.92 -8.30
C THR A 110 -11.22 2.53 -8.37
N GLY A 111 -10.84 1.99 -7.22
CA GLY A 111 -10.18 0.69 -7.12
C GLY A 111 -8.69 0.67 -7.49
N ALA A 112 -8.09 1.82 -7.88
CA ALA A 112 -6.65 1.89 -8.17
C ALA A 112 -5.80 1.53 -6.93
N GLY A 113 -6.22 1.96 -5.74
CA GLY A 113 -5.57 1.61 -4.47
C GLY A 113 -5.62 0.11 -4.19
N ASP A 114 -6.79 -0.51 -4.36
CA ASP A 114 -6.98 -1.95 -4.17
C ASP A 114 -6.15 -2.75 -5.19
N SER A 115 -6.14 -2.30 -6.45
CA SER A 115 -5.30 -2.88 -7.50
C SER A 115 -3.82 -2.78 -7.18
N MET A 116 -3.36 -1.67 -6.59
CA MET A 116 -1.99 -1.49 -6.14
C MET A 116 -1.62 -2.50 -5.05
N VAL A 117 -2.47 -2.71 -4.06
CA VAL A 117 -2.25 -3.73 -3.02
C VAL A 117 -2.18 -5.12 -3.64
N ALA A 118 -3.14 -5.46 -4.50
CA ALA A 118 -3.20 -6.76 -5.16
C ALA A 118 -1.95 -7.02 -6.02
N GLY A 119 -1.53 -6.04 -6.83
CA GLY A 119 -0.32 -6.11 -7.65
C GLY A 119 0.95 -6.25 -6.81
N PHE A 120 1.07 -5.49 -5.73
CA PHE A 120 2.20 -5.59 -4.80
C PHE A 120 2.30 -7.00 -4.20
N LEU A 121 1.19 -7.54 -3.71
CA LEU A 121 1.16 -8.88 -3.13
C LEU A 121 1.48 -9.96 -4.16
N ALA A 122 0.92 -9.86 -5.36
CA ALA A 122 1.21 -10.80 -6.43
C ALA A 122 2.72 -10.80 -6.78
N GLY A 123 3.31 -9.62 -6.92
CA GLY A 123 4.74 -9.47 -7.19
C GLY A 123 5.61 -10.01 -6.05
N TYR A 124 5.25 -9.72 -4.79
CA TYR A 124 5.98 -10.22 -3.63
C TYR A 124 5.90 -11.74 -3.50
N ILE A 125 4.74 -12.33 -3.71
CA ILE A 125 4.56 -13.80 -3.67
C ILE A 125 5.38 -14.47 -4.78
N GLU A 126 5.44 -13.85 -5.96
CA GLU A 126 6.16 -14.40 -7.10
C GLU A 126 7.69 -14.39 -6.94
N LYS A 127 8.25 -13.28 -6.44
CA LYS A 127 9.71 -13.05 -6.44
C LYS A 127 10.33 -12.93 -5.06
N GLN A 128 9.55 -12.69 -3.99
CA GLN A 128 10.04 -12.35 -2.65
C GLN A 128 10.99 -11.13 -2.67
N ASP A 129 10.74 -10.19 -3.59
CA ASP A 129 11.52 -8.99 -3.83
C ASP A 129 10.60 -7.76 -3.70
N PHE A 130 10.95 -6.84 -2.82
CA PHE A 130 10.12 -5.67 -2.53
C PHE A 130 10.14 -4.62 -3.65
N MET A 131 11.26 -4.47 -4.37
CA MET A 131 11.32 -3.56 -5.51
C MET A 131 10.44 -4.06 -6.65
N TYR A 132 10.49 -5.35 -6.95
CA TYR A 132 9.62 -5.97 -7.94
C TYR A 132 8.15 -5.85 -7.52
N ALA A 133 7.85 -6.09 -6.26
CA ALA A 133 6.51 -5.95 -5.70
C ALA A 133 5.98 -4.51 -5.84
N LEU A 134 6.81 -3.51 -5.50
CA LEU A 134 6.44 -2.09 -5.66
C LEU A 134 6.11 -1.75 -7.11
N LYS A 135 6.96 -2.17 -8.07
CA LYS A 135 6.72 -1.97 -9.50
C LYS A 135 5.42 -2.63 -9.97
N MET A 136 5.16 -3.88 -9.54
CA MET A 136 3.90 -4.58 -9.87
C MET A 136 2.69 -3.87 -9.27
N GLY A 137 2.78 -3.40 -8.02
CA GLY A 137 1.72 -2.61 -7.37
C GLY A 137 1.43 -1.31 -8.10
N LEU A 138 2.46 -0.52 -8.41
CA LEU A 138 2.33 0.71 -9.19
C LEU A 138 1.72 0.46 -10.56
N SER A 139 2.16 -0.59 -11.24
CA SER A 139 1.63 -0.96 -12.56
C SER A 139 0.15 -1.32 -12.49
N ALA A 140 -0.25 -2.10 -11.50
CA ALA A 140 -1.65 -2.52 -11.34
C ALA A 140 -2.56 -1.33 -10.98
N GLY A 141 -2.12 -0.49 -10.04
CA GLY A 141 -2.85 0.72 -9.65
C GLY A 141 -2.98 1.71 -10.80
N SER A 142 -1.88 1.98 -11.52
CA SER A 142 -1.87 2.91 -12.64
C SER A 142 -2.65 2.39 -13.84
N ALA A 143 -2.51 1.11 -14.20
CA ALA A 143 -3.28 0.51 -15.29
C ALA A 143 -4.79 0.60 -14.99
N SER A 144 -5.22 0.33 -13.75
CA SER A 144 -6.62 0.49 -13.35
C SER A 144 -7.07 1.96 -13.40
N ALA A 145 -6.20 2.90 -13.01
CA ALA A 145 -6.51 4.33 -13.10
C ALA A 145 -6.61 4.84 -14.55
N PHE A 146 -5.98 4.17 -15.52
CA PHE A 146 -6.01 4.51 -16.94
C PHE A 146 -7.14 3.81 -17.70
N SER A 147 -7.89 2.93 -17.06
CA SER A 147 -8.97 2.13 -17.64
C SER A 147 -10.34 2.55 -17.06
N GLU A 148 -11.42 2.27 -17.79
CA GLU A 148 -12.79 2.50 -17.28
C GLU A 148 -13.14 1.55 -16.13
N ASN A 149 -12.62 0.33 -16.18
CA ASN A 149 -12.77 -0.73 -15.17
C ASN A 149 -11.41 -1.09 -14.57
N LEU A 150 -11.38 -2.03 -13.61
CA LEU A 150 -10.13 -2.59 -13.12
C LEU A 150 -9.34 -3.20 -14.28
N ALA A 151 -8.04 -2.94 -14.30
CA ALA A 151 -7.17 -3.36 -15.38
C ALA A 151 -7.05 -4.88 -15.51
N THR A 152 -6.97 -5.34 -16.74
CA THR A 152 -6.63 -6.72 -17.07
C THR A 152 -5.14 -6.99 -16.82
N LYS A 153 -4.78 -8.27 -16.73
CA LYS A 153 -3.37 -8.69 -16.60
C LYS A 153 -2.48 -8.13 -17.73
N GLU A 154 -2.99 -8.09 -18.95
CA GLU A 154 -2.24 -7.59 -20.12
C GLU A 154 -1.96 -6.08 -19.98
N GLU A 155 -2.95 -5.28 -19.60
CA GLU A 155 -2.80 -3.85 -19.35
C GLU A 155 -1.79 -3.59 -18.24
N ILE A 156 -1.85 -4.33 -17.13
CA ILE A 156 -0.89 -4.25 -16.02
C ILE A 156 0.54 -4.53 -16.50
N LEU A 157 0.74 -5.62 -17.26
CA LEU A 157 2.04 -6.00 -17.77
C LEU A 157 2.58 -5.00 -18.80
N ASN A 158 1.71 -4.35 -19.58
CA ASN A 158 2.11 -3.28 -20.50
C ASN A 158 2.61 -2.05 -19.74
N VAL A 159 1.94 -1.63 -18.65
CA VAL A 159 2.42 -0.55 -17.78
C VAL A 159 3.73 -0.96 -17.10
N PHE A 160 3.85 -2.19 -16.62
CA PHE A 160 5.07 -2.70 -15.95
C PHE A 160 6.33 -2.61 -16.82
N LYS A 161 6.20 -2.74 -18.12
CA LYS A 161 7.34 -2.60 -19.06
C LYS A 161 7.85 -1.17 -19.22
N THR A 162 7.09 -0.18 -18.73
CA THR A 162 7.42 1.25 -18.86
C THR A 162 8.16 1.82 -17.67
N ILE A 163 8.29 1.06 -16.58
CA ILE A 163 8.90 1.48 -15.31
C ILE A 163 10.03 0.55 -14.86
#